data_c0b162c83fb663d7bd14b1a733199b33
#
_entry.id   c0b162c83fb663d7bd14b1a733199b33
#
_cell.length_a   1.000
_cell.length_b   1.000
_cell.length_c   1.000
_cell.angle_alpha   90.00
_cell.angle_beta   90.00
_cell.angle_gamma   90.00
#
_symmetry.space_group_name_H-M   'P 1'
#
loop_
_entity.id
_entity.type
_entity.pdbx_description
1 polymer ?
#
loop_
_entity_poly.entity_id
_entity_poly.type
_entity_poly.pdbx_seq_one_letter_code
_entity_poly.pdbx_strand_id
1 'polypeptide(L)'
;VQIQETLTAFFTAENTRDWETYKTFLHPEITWKLYSAEAKSIHGTEEYLAYITKAYENTDVRFTCNFMEISADNTRVIAYLINDKGERSLDIFDFKDSLIFREFEFLLD
;
A
#
# COMPACT_ATOMS: atom_id res chain seq x y z
N VAL A 1 -18.78 -1.20 3.71
CA VAL A 1 -17.67 -0.44 3.11
C VAL A 1 -17.01 -1.26 2.02
N GLN A 2 -16.83 -0.64 0.87
CA GLN A 2 -16.14 -1.28 -0.25
C GLN A 2 -14.64 -1.13 -0.06
N ILE A 3 -13.95 -2.24 0.19
CA ILE A 3 -12.50 -2.19 0.40
C ILE A 3 -11.76 -1.70 -0.84
N GLN A 4 -12.33 -1.93 -2.03
CA GLN A 4 -11.76 -1.44 -3.28
C GLN A 4 -11.72 0.09 -3.30
N GLU A 5 -12.79 0.74 -2.88
CA GLU A 5 -12.85 2.21 -2.80
C GLU A 5 -11.87 2.75 -1.77
N THR A 6 -11.77 2.06 -0.63
CA THR A 6 -10.82 2.42 0.42
C THR A 6 -9.38 2.35 -0.10
N LEU A 7 -9.05 1.28 -0.82
CA LEU A 7 -7.70 1.12 -1.35
C LEU A 7 -7.39 2.16 -2.43
N THR A 8 -8.37 2.47 -3.28
CA THR A 8 -8.21 3.52 -4.29
C THR A 8 -7.92 4.87 -3.64
N ALA A 9 -8.64 5.21 -2.57
CA ALA A 9 -8.41 6.44 -1.83
C ALA A 9 -7.03 6.44 -1.16
N PHE A 10 -6.60 5.29 -0.66
CA PHE A 10 -5.27 5.11 -0.06
C PHE A 10 -4.18 5.39 -1.10
N PHE A 11 -4.31 4.84 -2.31
CA PHE A 11 -3.36 5.07 -3.41
C PHE A 11 -3.34 6.54 -3.82
N THR A 12 -4.50 7.21 -3.87
CA THR A 12 -4.58 8.63 -4.20
C THR A 12 -3.83 9.46 -3.16
N ALA A 13 -4.01 9.14 -1.87
CA ALA A 13 -3.31 9.84 -0.80
C ALA A 13 -1.79 9.66 -0.92
N GLU A 14 -1.34 8.48 -1.27
CA GLU A 14 0.09 8.21 -1.47
C GLU A 14 0.64 9.04 -2.64
N ASN A 15 -0.05 9.05 -3.76
CA ASN A 15 0.36 9.78 -4.95
C ASN A 15 0.38 11.30 -4.74
N THR A 16 -0.47 11.81 -3.85
CA THR A 16 -0.53 13.25 -3.55
C THR A 16 0.26 13.61 -2.30
N ARG A 17 0.91 12.65 -1.66
CA ARG A 17 1.68 12.85 -0.42
C ARG A 17 0.80 13.37 0.72
N ASP A 18 -0.48 13.02 0.72
CA ASP A 18 -1.42 13.40 1.77
C ASP A 18 -1.35 12.39 2.91
N TRP A 19 -0.29 12.48 3.69
CA TRP A 19 -0.01 11.51 4.74
C TRP A 19 -1.02 11.55 5.89
N GLU A 20 -1.67 12.69 6.10
CA GLU A 20 -2.72 12.82 7.12
C GLU A 20 -3.93 11.95 6.77
N THR A 21 -4.33 11.94 5.49
CA THR A 21 -5.41 11.08 5.01
C THR A 21 -4.92 9.63 4.93
N TYR A 22 -3.72 9.42 4.41
CA TYR A 22 -3.12 8.10 4.20
C TYR A 22 -3.14 7.26 5.48
N LYS A 23 -2.71 7.86 6.60
CA LYS A 23 -2.60 7.13 7.86
C LYS A 23 -3.95 6.66 8.40
N THR A 24 -5.05 7.32 8.02
CA THR A 24 -6.38 6.94 8.52
C THR A 24 -6.84 5.58 7.98
N PHE A 25 -6.22 5.08 6.93
CA PHE A 25 -6.56 3.78 6.34
C PHE A 25 -5.77 2.63 6.96
N LEU A 26 -4.77 2.92 7.79
CA LEU A 26 -3.88 1.91 8.35
C LEU A 26 -4.38 1.44 9.71
N HIS A 27 -4.44 0.11 9.89
CA HIS A 27 -4.72 -0.46 11.20
C HIS A 27 -3.53 -0.15 12.13
N PRO A 28 -3.75 0.13 13.43
CA PRO A 28 -2.64 0.41 14.36
C PRO A 28 -1.58 -0.68 14.40
N GLU A 29 -1.96 -1.93 14.14
CA GLU A 29 -1.05 -3.07 14.15
C GLU A 29 -0.72 -3.56 12.74
N ILE A 30 -0.75 -2.67 11.76
CA ILE A 30 -0.42 -3.01 10.37
C ILE A 30 0.95 -3.69 10.28
N THR A 31 1.04 -4.72 9.47
CA THR A 31 2.32 -5.34 9.10
C THR A 31 2.50 -5.20 7.60
N TRP A 32 3.66 -4.68 7.19
CA TRP A 32 4.01 -4.53 5.79
C TRP A 32 5.27 -5.35 5.54
N LYS A 33 5.14 -6.35 4.66
CA LYS A 33 6.27 -7.17 4.24
C LYS A 33 6.63 -6.79 2.82
N LEU A 34 7.85 -6.32 2.65
CA LEU A 34 8.36 -5.85 1.38
C LEU A 34 9.40 -6.86 0.88
N TYR A 35 9.14 -7.41 -0.29
CA TYR A 35 10.00 -8.41 -0.92
C TYR A 35 10.68 -7.81 -2.15
N SER A 36 12.00 -7.73 -2.10
CA SER A 36 12.86 -7.30 -3.20
C SER A 36 14.07 -8.24 -3.18
N ALA A 37 15.27 -7.75 -3.50
CA ALA A 37 16.50 -8.53 -3.31
C ALA A 37 16.65 -8.93 -1.83
N GLU A 38 16.14 -8.09 -0.92
CA GLU A 38 16.09 -8.39 0.50
C GLU A 38 14.64 -8.28 0.98
N ALA A 39 14.29 -9.09 1.97
CA ALA A 39 12.97 -9.01 2.59
C ALA A 39 13.02 -8.08 3.80
N LYS A 40 12.01 -7.20 3.92
CA LYS A 40 11.85 -6.31 5.06
C LYS A 40 10.48 -6.50 5.68
N SER A 41 10.40 -6.35 6.99
CA SER A 41 9.13 -6.40 7.72
C SER A 41 9.01 -5.12 8.54
N ILE A 42 7.89 -4.42 8.36
CA ILE A 42 7.59 -3.14 9.02
C ILE A 42 6.30 -3.35 9.81
N HIS A 43 6.28 -2.96 11.07
CA HIS A 43 5.15 -3.20 11.95
C HIS A 43 4.68 -1.93 12.65
N GLY A 44 3.36 -1.72 12.63
CA GLY A 44 2.72 -0.58 13.28
C GLY A 44 2.65 0.65 12.40
N THR A 45 1.65 1.49 12.65
CA THR A 45 1.39 2.69 11.85
C THR A 45 2.56 3.67 11.89
N GLU A 46 3.16 3.85 13.06
CA GLU A 46 4.24 4.82 13.22
C GLU A 46 5.47 4.44 12.38
N GLU A 47 5.89 3.17 12.46
CA GLU A 47 7.03 2.68 11.69
C GLU A 47 6.72 2.70 10.20
N TYR A 48 5.48 2.33 9.83
CA TYR A 48 5.02 2.37 8.44
C TYR A 48 5.14 3.79 7.86
N LEU A 49 4.61 4.78 8.59
CA LEU A 49 4.65 6.17 8.12
C LEU A 49 6.08 6.70 8.03
N ALA A 50 6.92 6.36 8.99
CA ALA A 50 8.33 6.77 8.94
C ALA A 50 9.03 6.22 7.69
N TYR A 51 8.76 4.97 7.35
CA TYR A 51 9.36 4.34 6.17
C TYR A 51 8.84 4.95 4.87
N ILE A 52 7.50 5.04 4.74
CA ILE A 52 6.90 5.49 3.48
C ILE A 52 7.18 6.97 3.20
N THR A 53 7.15 7.82 4.22
CA THR A 53 7.43 9.24 4.02
C THR A 53 8.87 9.47 3.61
N LYS A 54 9.79 8.70 4.18
CA LYS A 54 11.20 8.78 3.79
C LYS A 54 11.42 8.29 2.35
N ALA A 55 10.72 7.23 1.97
CA ALA A 55 10.83 6.67 0.62
C ALA A 55 10.39 7.67 -0.45
N TYR A 56 9.43 8.53 -0.11
CA TYR A 56 8.91 9.53 -1.05
C TYR A 56 9.55 10.92 -0.87
N GLU A 57 10.52 11.04 0.02
CA GLU A 57 11.22 12.31 0.26
C GLU A 57 11.95 12.74 -1.01
N ASN A 58 11.75 13.98 -1.42
CA ASN A 58 12.41 14.57 -2.59
C ASN A 58 12.11 13.87 -3.92
N THR A 59 10.97 13.19 -4.02
CA THR A 59 10.54 12.58 -5.28
C THR A 59 9.07 12.89 -5.53
N ASP A 60 8.71 13.06 -6.80
CA ASP A 60 7.32 13.25 -7.25
C ASP A 60 6.80 12.04 -8.02
N VAL A 61 7.49 10.91 -7.90
CA VAL A 61 7.07 9.66 -8.55
C VAL A 61 5.65 9.30 -8.15
N ARG A 62 4.84 8.92 -9.12
CA ARG A 62 3.46 8.46 -8.93
C ARG A 62 3.30 7.09 -9.56
N PHE A 63 2.29 6.38 -9.13
CA PHE A 63 1.99 5.06 -9.68
C PHE A 63 0.52 4.96 -10.07
N THR A 64 0.25 3.99 -10.93
CA THR A 64 -1.09 3.66 -11.40
C THR A 64 -1.39 2.22 -11.05
N CYS A 65 -2.61 1.96 -10.61
CA CYS A 65 -3.09 0.59 -10.39
C CYS A 65 -3.70 0.10 -11.70
N ASN A 66 -3.04 -0.85 -12.35
CA ASN A 66 -3.47 -1.37 -13.65
C ASN A 66 -4.39 -2.59 -13.53
N PHE A 67 -4.43 -3.20 -12.36
CA PHE A 67 -5.24 -4.39 -12.12
C PHE A 67 -5.55 -4.48 -10.63
N MET A 68 -6.79 -4.84 -10.32
CA MET A 68 -7.23 -5.02 -8.94
C MET A 68 -8.25 -6.15 -8.89
N GLU A 69 -8.04 -7.09 -7.97
CA GLU A 69 -8.92 -8.23 -7.78
C GLU A 69 -9.26 -8.36 -6.30
N ILE A 70 -10.52 -8.64 -6.00
CA ILE A 70 -11.02 -8.71 -4.62
C ILE A 70 -11.42 -10.14 -4.31
N SER A 71 -11.05 -10.63 -3.11
CA SER A 71 -11.41 -11.97 -2.67
C SER A 71 -12.93 -12.12 -2.49
N ALA A 72 -13.41 -13.35 -2.58
CA ALA A 72 -14.84 -13.64 -2.46
C ALA A 72 -15.42 -13.20 -1.12
N ASP A 73 -14.62 -13.25 -0.05
CA ASP A 73 -15.07 -12.86 1.30
C ASP A 73 -14.89 -11.36 1.57
N ASN A 74 -14.42 -10.59 0.58
CA ASN A 74 -14.27 -9.14 0.66
C ASN A 74 -13.31 -8.70 1.77
N THR A 75 -12.22 -9.46 1.98
CA THR A 75 -11.20 -9.14 2.99
C THR A 75 -9.83 -8.88 2.40
N ARG A 76 -9.60 -9.24 1.13
CA ARG A 76 -8.28 -9.15 0.51
C ARG A 76 -8.38 -8.53 -0.87
N VAL A 77 -7.43 -7.66 -1.20
CA VAL A 77 -7.29 -7.09 -2.54
C VAL A 77 -5.89 -7.39 -3.05
N ILE A 78 -5.80 -7.82 -4.31
CA ILE A 78 -4.54 -7.97 -5.03
C ILE A 78 -4.48 -6.84 -6.05
N ALA A 79 -3.39 -6.09 -6.06
CA ALA A 79 -3.22 -4.95 -6.96
C ALA A 79 -1.90 -5.05 -7.71
N TYR A 80 -1.93 -4.70 -9.00
CA TYR A 80 -0.73 -4.63 -9.83
C TYR A 80 -0.46 -3.16 -10.13
N LEU A 81 0.71 -2.67 -9.71
CA LEU A 81 1.05 -1.25 -9.76
C LEU A 81 2.24 -1.01 -10.69
N ILE A 82 2.19 0.12 -11.40
CA ILE A 82 3.30 0.57 -12.26
C ILE A 82 3.52 2.05 -11.97
N ASN A 83 4.77 2.44 -11.71
CA ASN A 83 5.08 3.84 -11.45
C ASN A 83 5.52 4.57 -12.73
N ASP A 84 5.78 5.88 -12.60
CA ASP A 84 6.18 6.75 -13.72
C ASP A 84 7.48 6.30 -14.40
N LYS A 85 8.29 5.53 -13.72
CA LYS A 85 9.56 5.03 -14.24
C LYS A 85 9.40 3.65 -14.90
N GLY A 86 8.16 3.11 -14.91
CA GLY A 86 7.90 1.78 -15.45
C GLY A 86 8.23 0.65 -14.51
N GLU A 87 8.56 0.96 -13.26
CA GLU A 87 8.83 -0.06 -12.24
C GLU A 87 7.50 -0.63 -11.74
N ARG A 88 7.48 -1.93 -11.50
CA ARG A 88 6.25 -2.68 -11.23
C ARG A 88 6.29 -3.35 -9.88
N SER A 89 5.13 -3.48 -9.26
CA SER A 89 4.97 -4.29 -8.06
C SER A 89 3.64 -5.02 -8.07
N LEU A 90 3.58 -6.15 -7.36
CA LEU A 90 2.35 -6.85 -7.07
C LEU A 90 2.14 -6.75 -5.57
N ASP A 91 1.01 -6.17 -5.17
CA ASP A 91 0.72 -5.88 -3.78
C ASP A 91 -0.53 -6.62 -3.33
N ILE A 92 -0.49 -7.18 -2.12
CA ILE A 92 -1.64 -7.85 -1.51
C ILE A 92 -1.97 -7.10 -0.23
N PHE A 93 -3.24 -6.73 -0.08
CA PHE A 93 -3.73 -5.99 1.09
C PHE A 93 -4.82 -6.78 1.78
N ASP A 94 -4.61 -7.10 3.05
CA ASP A 94 -5.64 -7.72 3.88
C ASP A 94 -6.25 -6.66 4.80
N PHE A 95 -7.58 -6.65 4.86
CA PHE A 95 -8.34 -5.68 5.64
C PHE A 95 -8.90 -6.33 6.91
N LYS A 96 -8.89 -5.56 7.99
CA LYS A 96 -9.51 -5.93 9.26
C LYS A 96 -10.14 -4.67 9.84
N ASP A 97 -11.41 -4.75 10.26
CA ASP A 97 -12.15 -3.60 10.79
C ASP A 97 -12.16 -2.43 9.81
N SER A 98 -12.26 -2.75 8.52
CA SER A 98 -12.26 -1.77 7.40
C SER A 98 -10.94 -1.03 7.23
N LEU A 99 -9.87 -1.48 7.88
CA LEU A 99 -8.54 -0.88 7.80
C LEU A 99 -7.56 -1.87 7.19
N ILE A 100 -6.50 -1.34 6.57
CA ILE A 100 -5.43 -2.16 6.00
C ILE A 100 -4.65 -2.74 7.17
N PHE A 101 -4.68 -4.07 7.30
CA PHE A 101 -4.09 -4.78 8.42
C PHE A 101 -2.78 -5.47 8.07
N ARG A 102 -2.69 -6.03 6.85
CA ARG A 102 -1.47 -6.63 6.34
C ARG A 102 -1.27 -6.22 4.90
N GLU A 103 -0.02 -5.92 4.56
CA GLU A 103 0.36 -5.61 3.19
C GLU A 103 1.56 -6.46 2.82
N PHE A 104 1.49 -7.11 1.66
CA PHE A 104 2.60 -7.86 1.10
C PHE A 104 2.92 -7.23 -0.24
N GLU A 105 4.13 -6.72 -0.39
CA GLU A 105 4.54 -6.04 -1.62
C GLU A 105 5.70 -6.77 -2.25
N PHE A 106 5.52 -7.18 -3.51
CA PHE A 106 6.53 -7.88 -4.30
C PHE A 106 7.02 -6.94 -5.38
N LEU A 107 8.25 -6.45 -5.23
CA LEU A 107 8.88 -5.62 -6.25
C LEU A 107 9.36 -6.52 -7.38
N LEU A 108 8.95 -6.19 -8.62
CA LEU A 108 9.22 -7.02 -9.80
C LEU A 108 10.43 -6.54 -10.59
N ASP A 109 10.94 -5.39 -10.27
CA ASP A 109 12.08 -4.81 -10.98
C ASP A 109 13.24 -4.47 -10.06
#